data_68b198250e3288dd1ca56a8315e06ca2
#
_entry.id   68b198250e3288dd1ca56a8315e06ca2
#
_cell.length_a   1.000
_cell.length_b   1.000
_cell.length_c   1.000
_cell.angle_alpha   90.00
_cell.angle_beta   90.00
_cell.angle_gamma   90.00
#
_symmetry.space_group_name_H-M   'P 1'
#
loop_
_entity.id
_entity.type
_entity.pdbx_description
1 polymer ?
#
loop_
_entity_poly.entity_id
_entity_poly.type
_entity_poly.pdbx_seq_one_letter_code
_entity_poly.pdbx_strand_id
1 'polypeptide(L)'
;NIKGCKDTVKNFEHTRKLCNTLLPEFPDFEIYSGFDEFFVHNVLSGGCGCIGGLTNMCPELFVEWTKTLNEKNWDKVAEIQKKVNRMMEMFDISAPFLTAVKRAMQIRGIISEEYGKAPLVIASEKEDEKIRQLLKELDI
;
A
#
# COMPACT_ATOMS: atom_id res chain seq x y z
N ASN A 1 14.28 17.32 -15.55
CA ASN A 1 13.20 16.51 -16.18
C ASN A 1 12.60 15.44 -15.25
N ILE A 2 13.12 15.30 -14.01
CA ILE A 2 12.53 14.40 -12.98
C ILE A 2 11.45 15.20 -12.26
N LYS A 3 10.23 14.65 -12.19
CA LYS A 3 9.05 15.32 -11.62
C LYS A 3 8.66 14.83 -10.24
N GLY A 4 9.18 13.68 -9.82
CA GLY A 4 8.85 13.11 -8.53
C GLY A 4 9.63 11.84 -8.25
N CYS A 5 9.38 11.27 -7.06
CA CYS A 5 9.95 9.99 -6.65
C CYS A 5 8.95 9.16 -5.83
N LYS A 6 9.14 7.85 -5.87
CA LYS A 6 8.54 6.92 -4.92
C LYS A 6 9.58 6.58 -3.86
N ASP A 7 9.23 6.83 -2.59
CA ASP A 7 10.07 6.56 -1.43
C ASP A 7 9.61 5.26 -0.73
N THR A 8 10.41 4.19 -0.87
CA THR A 8 10.14 2.89 -0.24
C THR A 8 11.16 2.62 0.87
N VAL A 9 11.20 3.51 1.85
CA VAL A 9 12.07 3.43 3.02
C VAL A 9 11.24 3.22 4.28
N LYS A 10 11.58 2.21 5.11
CA LYS A 10 10.89 1.87 6.37
C LYS A 10 11.20 2.88 7.48
N ASN A 11 11.13 4.17 7.18
CA ASN A 11 11.45 5.23 8.15
C ASN A 11 10.72 6.52 7.80
N PHE A 12 9.80 6.94 8.65
CA PHE A 12 9.08 8.22 8.53
C PHE A 12 10.01 9.45 8.50
N GLU A 13 11.15 9.37 9.17
CA GLU A 13 12.14 10.45 9.15
C GLU A 13 12.65 10.72 7.73
N HIS A 14 12.79 9.69 6.91
CA HIS A 14 13.27 9.83 5.54
C HIS A 14 12.27 10.64 4.70
N THR A 15 10.98 10.28 4.70
CA THR A 15 9.94 11.04 4.01
C THR A 15 9.88 12.49 4.46
N ARG A 16 9.94 12.74 5.79
CA ARG A 16 9.99 14.10 6.35
C ARG A 16 11.20 14.89 5.83
N LYS A 17 12.38 14.27 5.79
CA LYS A 17 13.61 14.91 5.26
C LYS A 17 13.47 15.24 3.78
N LEU A 18 12.92 14.32 2.98
CA LEU A 18 12.66 14.56 1.55
C LEU A 18 11.75 15.78 1.37
N CYS A 19 10.60 15.82 2.04
CA CYS A 19 9.66 16.92 1.95
C CYS A 19 10.30 18.25 2.36
N ASN A 20 10.98 18.29 3.51
CA ASN A 20 11.60 19.51 4.03
C ASN A 20 12.78 20.00 3.18
N THR A 21 13.46 19.12 2.45
CA THR A 21 14.62 19.48 1.63
C THR A 21 14.21 19.87 0.21
N LEU A 22 13.29 19.11 -0.40
CA LEU A 22 12.98 19.28 -1.83
C LEU A 22 11.86 20.29 -2.07
N LEU A 23 10.78 20.27 -1.30
CA LEU A 23 9.59 21.07 -1.60
C LEU A 23 9.81 22.59 -1.49
N PRO A 24 10.69 23.12 -0.60
CA PRO A 24 10.99 24.56 -0.60
C PRO A 24 11.66 25.07 -1.88
N GLU A 25 12.48 24.23 -2.54
CA GLU A 25 13.17 24.57 -3.78
C GLU A 25 12.40 24.13 -5.02
N PHE A 26 11.65 23.04 -4.92
CA PHE A 26 10.90 22.42 -6.01
C PHE A 26 9.46 22.12 -5.56
N PRO A 27 8.60 23.13 -5.45
CA PRO A 27 7.24 22.97 -4.89
C PRO A 27 6.34 22.04 -5.72
N ASP A 28 6.64 21.84 -7.00
CA ASP A 28 5.92 20.94 -7.91
C ASP A 28 6.52 19.51 -7.94
N PHE A 29 7.49 19.20 -7.07
CA PHE A 29 8.09 17.88 -7.03
C PHE A 29 7.19 16.91 -6.25
N GLU A 30 6.81 15.81 -6.88
CA GLU A 30 5.88 14.84 -6.33
C GLU A 30 6.60 13.76 -5.50
N ILE A 31 6.24 13.59 -4.24
CA ILE A 31 6.80 12.59 -3.33
C ILE A 31 5.69 11.59 -2.95
N TYR A 32 5.87 10.33 -3.32
CA TYR A 32 4.95 9.23 -3.02
C TYR A 32 5.58 8.25 -2.04
N SER A 33 4.81 7.78 -1.05
CA SER A 33 5.24 6.62 -0.26
C SER A 33 5.18 5.32 -1.07
N GLY A 34 6.08 4.40 -0.77
CA GLY A 34 6.07 3.06 -1.36
C GLY A 34 5.43 2.01 -0.45
N PHE A 35 5.27 2.33 0.85
CA PHE A 35 4.55 1.52 1.82
C PHE A 35 3.14 2.05 1.99
N ASP A 36 2.15 1.16 1.90
CA ASP A 36 0.73 1.51 1.91
C ASP A 36 0.34 2.19 3.23
N GLU A 37 0.82 1.70 4.36
CA GLU A 37 0.53 2.27 5.69
C GLU A 37 1.10 3.68 5.89
N PHE A 38 2.01 4.13 5.03
CA PHE A 38 2.61 5.46 5.11
C PHE A 38 1.86 6.52 4.29
N PHE A 39 0.76 6.15 3.62
CA PHE A 39 -0.01 7.06 2.77
C PHE A 39 -0.41 8.35 3.49
N VAL A 40 -1.11 8.24 4.61
CA VAL A 40 -1.58 9.42 5.36
C VAL A 40 -0.41 10.25 5.87
N HIS A 41 0.63 9.60 6.41
CA HIS A 41 1.83 10.31 6.87
C HIS A 41 2.51 11.07 5.72
N ASN A 42 2.64 10.46 4.55
CA ASN A 42 3.22 11.10 3.37
C ASN A 42 2.45 12.37 2.99
N VAL A 43 1.13 12.28 2.86
CA VAL A 43 0.28 13.43 2.48
C VAL A 43 0.34 14.53 3.55
N LEU A 44 0.26 14.20 4.82
CA LEU A 44 0.35 15.17 5.93
C LEU A 44 1.74 15.82 6.06
N SER A 45 2.78 15.18 5.52
CA SER A 45 4.14 15.73 5.47
C SER A 45 4.41 16.61 4.24
N GLY A 46 3.43 16.74 3.32
CA GLY A 46 3.54 17.51 2.09
C GLY A 46 3.76 16.68 0.82
N GLY A 47 3.78 15.36 0.92
CA GLY A 47 3.84 14.46 -0.24
C GLY A 47 2.48 14.33 -0.96
N CYS A 48 2.48 13.62 -2.08
CA CYS A 48 1.34 13.56 -3.00
C CYS A 48 0.46 12.31 -2.83
N GLY A 49 0.95 11.25 -2.13
CA GLY A 49 0.19 10.03 -2.01
C GLY A 49 1.03 8.76 -1.82
N CYS A 50 0.51 7.64 -2.31
CA CYS A 50 1.14 6.34 -2.20
C CYS A 50 1.11 5.58 -3.52
N ILE A 51 2.21 4.87 -3.83
CA ILE A 51 2.29 3.86 -4.89
C ILE A 51 2.51 2.51 -4.20
N GLY A 52 1.45 2.00 -3.60
CA GLY A 52 1.48 0.82 -2.75
C GLY A 52 1.22 -0.49 -3.49
N GLY A 53 1.49 -1.59 -2.82
CA GLY A 53 1.22 -2.94 -3.32
C GLY A 53 -0.18 -3.43 -3.01
N LEU A 54 -0.72 -3.10 -1.85
CA LEU A 54 -2.05 -3.52 -1.40
C LEU A 54 -3.19 -2.86 -2.18
N THR A 55 -2.92 -1.69 -2.78
CA THR A 55 -3.86 -1.00 -3.69
C THR A 55 -4.32 -1.89 -4.86
N ASN A 56 -3.50 -2.83 -5.29
CA ASN A 56 -3.88 -3.81 -6.32
C ASN A 56 -4.86 -4.85 -5.79
N MET A 57 -4.76 -5.19 -4.52
CA MET A 57 -5.59 -6.20 -3.88
C MET A 57 -6.95 -5.64 -3.43
N CYS A 58 -7.01 -4.39 -3.01
CA CYS A 58 -8.21 -3.77 -2.45
C CYS A 58 -8.34 -2.30 -2.89
N PRO A 59 -8.46 -2.00 -4.21
CA PRO A 59 -8.47 -0.65 -4.73
C PRO A 59 -9.59 0.22 -4.16
N GLU A 60 -10.77 -0.36 -3.92
CA GLU A 60 -11.94 0.33 -3.37
C GLU A 60 -11.68 0.94 -1.99
N LEU A 61 -10.95 0.23 -1.13
CA LEU A 61 -10.59 0.72 0.20
C LEU A 61 -9.65 1.94 0.12
N PHE A 62 -8.69 1.91 -0.79
CA PHE A 62 -7.75 3.02 -0.97
C PHE A 62 -8.39 4.24 -1.64
N VAL A 63 -9.36 4.04 -2.51
CA VAL A 63 -10.21 5.13 -3.06
C VAL A 63 -11.03 5.77 -1.94
N GLU A 64 -11.70 4.99 -1.10
CA GLU A 64 -12.43 5.48 0.07
C GLU A 64 -11.49 6.23 1.03
N TRP A 65 -10.31 5.67 1.32
CA TRP A 65 -9.34 6.29 2.22
C TRP A 65 -8.86 7.65 1.71
N THR A 66 -8.55 7.74 0.41
CA THR A 66 -8.18 9.01 -0.22
C THR A 66 -9.30 10.03 -0.14
N LYS A 67 -10.54 9.62 -0.40
CA LYS A 67 -11.72 10.48 -0.28
C LYS A 67 -11.89 11.00 1.14
N THR A 68 -11.88 10.12 2.13
CA THR A 68 -12.06 10.49 3.55
C THR A 68 -10.94 11.39 4.07
N LEU A 69 -9.71 11.20 3.59
CA LEU A 69 -8.58 12.08 3.91
C LEU A 69 -8.81 13.49 3.34
N ASN A 70 -9.24 13.60 2.09
CA ASN A 70 -9.55 14.88 1.44
C ASN A 70 -10.72 15.61 2.12
N GLU A 71 -11.71 14.87 2.61
CA GLU A 71 -12.87 15.36 3.37
C GLU A 71 -12.50 15.70 4.83
N LYS A 72 -11.28 15.39 5.27
CA LYS A 72 -10.80 15.54 6.67
C LYS A 72 -11.65 14.77 7.69
N ASN A 73 -12.25 13.66 7.28
CA ASN A 73 -12.98 12.75 8.16
C ASN A 73 -11.97 11.87 8.93
N TRP A 74 -11.37 12.44 9.97
CA TRP A 74 -10.26 11.83 10.71
C TRP A 74 -10.63 10.51 11.40
N ASP A 75 -11.86 10.35 11.87
CA ASP A 75 -12.31 9.10 12.49
C ASP A 75 -12.30 7.95 11.46
N LYS A 76 -12.82 8.21 10.26
CA LYS A 76 -12.81 7.23 9.18
C LYS A 76 -11.41 6.98 8.62
N VAL A 77 -10.58 8.03 8.51
CA VAL A 77 -9.17 7.88 8.14
C VAL A 77 -8.45 6.97 9.12
N ALA A 78 -8.65 7.14 10.43
CA ALA A 78 -8.03 6.30 11.46
C ALA A 78 -8.56 4.85 11.44
N GLU A 79 -9.84 4.64 11.16
CA GLU A 79 -10.44 3.32 10.99
C GLU A 79 -9.78 2.57 9.82
N ILE A 80 -9.69 3.22 8.65
CA ILE A 80 -9.08 2.63 7.46
C ILE A 80 -7.59 2.40 7.66
N GLN A 81 -6.87 3.34 8.30
CA GLN A 81 -5.44 3.16 8.65
C GLN A 81 -5.21 1.87 9.45
N LYS A 82 -6.06 1.58 10.45
CA LYS A 82 -5.95 0.36 11.25
C LYS A 82 -6.17 -0.90 10.38
N LYS A 83 -7.13 -0.83 9.45
CA LYS A 83 -7.37 -1.91 8.50
C LYS A 83 -6.17 -2.13 7.57
N VAL A 84 -5.60 -1.06 7.01
CA VAL A 84 -4.41 -1.11 6.16
C VAL A 84 -3.20 -1.64 6.94
N ASN A 85 -2.98 -1.21 8.19
CA ASN A 85 -1.90 -1.73 9.03
C ASN A 85 -2.01 -3.25 9.21
N ARG A 86 -3.23 -3.78 9.39
CA ARG A 86 -3.46 -5.23 9.44
C ARG A 86 -3.23 -5.90 8.08
N MET A 87 -3.62 -5.25 6.98
CA MET A 87 -3.39 -5.75 5.62
C MET A 87 -1.90 -5.87 5.28
N MET A 88 -1.01 -5.07 5.89
CA MET A 88 0.44 -5.16 5.68
C MET A 88 1.01 -6.53 6.03
N GLU A 89 0.35 -7.31 6.89
CA GLU A 89 0.76 -8.69 7.20
C GLU A 89 0.74 -9.61 5.96
N MET A 90 0.02 -9.21 4.89
CA MET A 90 0.09 -9.89 3.59
C MET A 90 1.52 -9.97 3.04
N PHE A 91 2.36 -8.97 3.34
CA PHE A 91 3.74 -8.91 2.85
C PHE A 91 4.68 -9.88 3.59
N ASP A 92 4.27 -10.39 4.75
CA ASP A 92 5.03 -11.33 5.55
C ASP A 92 4.66 -12.81 5.26
N ILE A 93 3.61 -13.04 4.45
CA ILE A 93 3.12 -14.40 4.17
C ILE A 93 4.05 -15.16 3.22
N SER A 94 4.60 -14.48 2.21
CA SER A 94 5.46 -15.09 1.19
C SER A 94 6.68 -14.25 0.85
N ALA A 95 7.73 -14.92 0.38
CA ALA A 95 8.91 -14.26 -0.16
C ALA A 95 9.16 -14.75 -1.61
N PRO A 96 8.99 -13.89 -2.62
CA PRO A 96 8.67 -12.47 -2.52
C PRO A 96 7.18 -12.20 -2.19
N PHE A 97 6.91 -11.10 -1.50
CA PHE A 97 5.56 -10.71 -1.07
C PHE A 97 4.52 -10.60 -2.21
N LEU A 98 4.98 -10.36 -3.43
CA LEU A 98 4.14 -10.28 -4.63
C LEU A 98 3.35 -11.56 -4.88
N THR A 99 3.85 -12.71 -4.46
CA THR A 99 3.15 -14.00 -4.52
C THR A 99 1.84 -13.94 -3.72
N ALA A 100 1.90 -13.50 -2.46
CA ALA A 100 0.71 -13.35 -1.62
C ALA A 100 -0.28 -12.32 -2.17
N VAL A 101 0.21 -11.18 -2.63
CA VAL A 101 -0.65 -10.12 -3.22
C VAL A 101 -1.39 -10.64 -4.46
N LYS A 102 -0.69 -11.31 -5.37
CA LYS A 102 -1.32 -11.90 -6.59
C LYS A 102 -2.34 -12.97 -6.23
N ARG A 103 -2.04 -13.83 -5.27
CA ARG A 103 -2.97 -14.84 -4.81
C ARG A 103 -4.22 -14.21 -4.18
N ALA A 104 -4.06 -13.17 -3.36
CA ALA A 104 -5.18 -12.42 -2.81
C ALA A 104 -6.05 -11.78 -3.91
N MET A 105 -5.42 -11.19 -4.94
CA MET A 105 -6.13 -10.65 -6.10
C MET A 105 -6.94 -11.72 -6.83
N GLN A 106 -6.39 -12.92 -7.00
CA GLN A 106 -7.11 -14.04 -7.63
C GLN A 106 -8.29 -14.50 -6.77
N ILE A 107 -8.10 -14.69 -5.45
CA ILE A 107 -9.18 -15.08 -4.53
C ILE A 107 -10.32 -14.07 -4.59
N ARG A 108 -10.02 -12.78 -4.70
CA ARG A 108 -11.00 -11.70 -4.84
C ARG A 108 -11.59 -11.55 -6.25
N GLY A 109 -11.15 -12.35 -7.22
CA GLY A 109 -11.63 -12.29 -8.59
C GLY A 109 -11.18 -11.07 -9.39
N ILE A 110 -10.14 -10.34 -8.93
CA ILE A 110 -9.55 -9.19 -9.63
C ILE A 110 -8.75 -9.65 -10.85
N ILE A 111 -8.07 -10.81 -10.73
CA ILE A 111 -7.37 -11.47 -11.82
C ILE A 111 -7.85 -12.92 -11.92
N SER A 112 -7.83 -13.48 -13.14
CA SER A 112 -8.27 -14.86 -13.39
C SER A 112 -7.25 -15.91 -12.92
N GLU A 113 -5.96 -15.59 -13.02
CA GLU A 113 -4.87 -16.53 -12.73
C GLU A 113 -3.77 -15.87 -11.89
N GLU A 114 -3.23 -16.64 -10.95
CA GLU A 114 -2.04 -16.27 -10.19
C GLU A 114 -0.78 -16.53 -11.02
N TYR A 115 -0.50 -15.65 -11.97
CA TYR A 115 0.66 -15.80 -12.84
C TYR A 115 1.79 -14.84 -12.46
N GLY A 116 3.01 -15.37 -12.41
CA GLY A 116 4.23 -14.57 -12.23
C GLY A 116 5.33 -15.09 -13.15
N LYS A 117 6.08 -14.18 -13.80
CA LYS A 117 7.31 -14.57 -14.49
C LYS A 117 8.36 -14.99 -13.47
N ALA A 118 9.19 -15.99 -13.80
CA ALA A 118 10.33 -16.35 -12.96
C ALA A 118 11.15 -15.09 -12.57
N PRO A 119 11.61 -14.98 -11.32
CA PRO A 119 11.63 -15.99 -10.25
C PRO A 119 10.37 -16.05 -9.37
N LEU A 120 9.28 -15.35 -9.69
CA LEU A 120 8.04 -15.44 -8.93
C LEU A 120 7.47 -16.86 -9.02
N VAL A 121 7.01 -17.35 -7.87
CA VAL A 121 6.35 -18.64 -7.72
C VAL A 121 4.88 -18.44 -7.34
N ILE A 122 4.06 -19.45 -7.53
CA ILE A 122 2.68 -19.47 -7.04
C ILE A 122 2.67 -19.74 -5.52
N ALA A 123 1.60 -19.31 -4.84
CA ALA A 123 1.45 -19.53 -3.42
C ALA A 123 1.35 -21.02 -3.08
N SER A 124 2.07 -21.47 -2.05
CA SER A 124 1.91 -22.81 -1.48
C SER A 124 0.56 -22.93 -0.76
N GLU A 125 0.10 -24.18 -0.52
CA GLU A 125 -1.14 -24.42 0.24
C GLU A 125 -1.16 -23.70 1.60
N LYS A 126 -0.04 -23.73 2.32
CA LYS A 126 0.10 -23.05 3.61
C LYS A 126 0.01 -21.53 3.52
N GLU A 127 0.55 -20.95 2.45
CA GLU A 127 0.43 -19.52 2.19
C GLU A 127 -1.00 -19.17 1.77
N ASP A 128 -1.64 -20.00 0.92
CA ASP A 128 -3.04 -19.83 0.52
C ASP A 128 -4.00 -19.81 1.73
N GLU A 129 -3.83 -20.74 2.67
CA GLU A 129 -4.60 -20.76 3.91
C GLU A 129 -4.47 -19.47 4.70
N LYS A 130 -3.24 -18.98 4.89
CA LYS A 130 -2.99 -17.72 5.61
C LYS A 130 -3.59 -16.51 4.89
N ILE A 131 -3.47 -16.46 3.55
CA ILE A 131 -4.04 -15.38 2.74
C ILE A 131 -5.56 -15.36 2.91
N ARG A 132 -6.23 -16.51 2.76
CA ARG A 132 -7.69 -16.63 2.94
C ARG A 132 -8.13 -16.24 4.35
N GLN A 133 -7.39 -16.66 5.37
CA GLN A 133 -7.69 -16.29 6.74
C GLN A 133 -7.59 -14.77 6.92
N LEU A 134 -6.52 -14.14 6.46
CA LEU A 134 -6.33 -12.70 6.58
C LEU A 134 -7.42 -11.91 5.82
N LEU A 135 -7.78 -12.31 4.60
CA LEU A 135 -8.86 -11.69 3.84
C LEU A 135 -10.20 -11.81 4.58
N LYS A 136 -10.50 -12.97 5.16
CA LYS A 136 -11.72 -13.20 5.96
C LYS A 136 -11.75 -12.33 7.22
N GLU A 137 -10.63 -12.22 7.95
CA GLU A 137 -10.54 -11.38 9.15
C GLU A 137 -10.73 -9.90 8.85
N LEU A 138 -10.33 -9.48 7.65
CA LEU A 138 -10.44 -8.10 7.18
C LEU A 138 -11.79 -7.78 6.52
N ASP A 139 -12.62 -8.79 6.31
CA ASP A 139 -13.88 -8.66 5.58
C ASP A 139 -13.69 -8.01 4.18
N ILE A 140 -12.80 -8.63 3.38
CA ILE A 140 -12.44 -8.17 2.03
C ILE A 140 -12.24 -9.34 1.07
#